data_e0f56b0dd6a18f1db0b0ecc0ff172438
#
_entry.id   e0f56b0dd6a18f1db0b0ecc0ff172438
#
_cell.length_a   1.000
_cell.length_b   1.000
_cell.length_c   1.000
_cell.angle_alpha   90.00
_cell.angle_beta   90.00
_cell.angle_gamma   90.00
#
_symmetry.space_group_name_H-M   'P 1'
#
loop_
_entity.id
_entity.type
_entity.pdbx_description
1 polymer ?
#
loop_
_entity_poly.entity_id
_entity_poly.type
_entity_poly.pdbx_seq_one_letter_code
_entity_poly.pdbx_strand_id
1 'polypeptide(L)'
;MKKILFAAVAALAITSCSQNEEIDAPAQKTPVSFKTIVNKSARATAMLEADFSEFKVYAYNTGKDNIATATAIGTAFINGEEVTKAAEGAWGMSTTHYWPVSDNIQFFAFSPKAAISTDLWNVTTKYPSFTYTIKEVASQEDLLVASATDKTKPTTDQAIELAFSHILTQINFSAKLVKNFAYTITGISIKGVNNKNTYSYDSGWGTSEGTADYAYDGNWNAAPEGDDNIANLSKTTDTKITNALMLMPQTLPSTAKIEITYSVKAPDNTTITFNGTKEVSLSGTWEKNKNIRYILELPTDAKEVKLTPKVNTWENETNNNINKDDVKDVTK
;
A
#
# COMPACT_ATOMS: atom_id res chain seq x y z
N MET A 1 -26.89 -48.11 -73.46
CA MET A 1 -25.97 -48.31 -74.58
C MET A 1 -24.73 -47.46 -74.33
N LYS A 2 -23.63 -48.17 -73.98
CA LYS A 2 -22.29 -48.07 -74.61
C LYS A 2 -21.74 -46.61 -74.69
N LYS A 3 -20.57 -46.25 -74.24
CA LYS A 3 -19.24 -46.89 -74.42
C LYS A 3 -18.23 -46.34 -73.44
N ILE A 4 -17.36 -47.18 -72.98
CA ILE A 4 -16.10 -47.00 -72.26
C ILE A 4 -15.07 -46.36 -73.20
N LEU A 5 -14.25 -45.42 -72.68
CA LEU A 5 -12.96 -45.08 -73.24
C LEU A 5 -11.95 -44.86 -72.13
N PHE A 6 -10.92 -45.78 -72.16
CA PHE A 6 -9.70 -45.67 -71.37
C PHE A 6 -8.78 -44.60 -71.94
N ALA A 7 -8.15 -43.78 -71.13
CA ALA A 7 -6.99 -42.99 -71.49
C ALA A 7 -5.91 -43.12 -70.41
N ALA A 8 -4.74 -43.53 -70.87
CA ALA A 8 -3.58 -43.84 -70.06
C ALA A 8 -2.93 -42.64 -69.42
N VAL A 9 -2.52 -42.78 -68.14
CA VAL A 9 -1.74 -41.86 -67.41
C VAL A 9 -0.25 -42.10 -67.63
N ALA A 10 0.45 -41.12 -68.19
CA ALA A 10 1.90 -41.06 -68.19
C ALA A 10 2.39 -40.42 -66.87
N ALA A 11 3.11 -41.17 -66.05
CA ALA A 11 3.79 -40.70 -64.86
C ALA A 11 5.09 -39.98 -65.27
N LEU A 12 5.10 -38.65 -65.02
CA LEU A 12 6.34 -37.87 -65.01
C LEU A 12 6.78 -37.72 -63.58
N ALA A 13 7.84 -38.46 -63.20
CA ALA A 13 8.55 -38.26 -61.95
C ALA A 13 9.40 -36.97 -62.10
N ILE A 14 8.95 -35.90 -61.45
CA ILE A 14 9.76 -34.75 -61.23
C ILE A 14 10.39 -34.92 -59.84
N THR A 15 11.67 -35.26 -59.80
CA THR A 15 12.50 -35.08 -58.59
C THR A 15 12.74 -33.62 -58.38
N SER A 16 11.86 -32.97 -57.64
CA SER A 16 12.10 -31.65 -57.08
C SER A 16 12.96 -31.84 -55.85
N CYS A 17 14.20 -31.42 -55.89
CA CYS A 17 14.97 -31.07 -54.71
C CYS A 17 14.24 -29.90 -54.01
N SER A 18 13.41 -30.21 -53.03
CA SER A 18 12.97 -29.18 -52.11
C SER A 18 14.14 -28.83 -51.21
N GLN A 19 14.81 -27.74 -51.51
CA GLN A 19 15.44 -26.99 -50.43
C GLN A 19 14.37 -26.76 -49.40
N ASN A 20 14.54 -27.33 -48.20
CA ASN A 20 13.86 -26.89 -46.99
C ASN A 20 14.29 -25.45 -46.74
N GLU A 21 13.62 -24.49 -47.36
CA GLU A 21 13.51 -23.18 -46.75
C GLU A 21 12.59 -23.41 -45.54
N GLU A 22 13.21 -23.64 -44.37
CA GLU A 22 12.54 -23.36 -43.11
C GLU A 22 12.13 -21.89 -43.19
N ILE A 23 10.86 -21.67 -43.54
CA ILE A 23 10.22 -20.38 -43.30
C ILE A 23 10.23 -20.30 -41.79
N ASP A 24 11.22 -19.57 -41.23
CA ASP A 24 11.22 -19.16 -39.85
C ASP A 24 9.88 -18.48 -39.61
N ALA A 25 8.94 -19.20 -39.02
CA ALA A 25 7.70 -18.61 -38.59
C ALA A 25 8.08 -17.40 -37.68
N PRO A 26 7.57 -16.20 -37.95
CA PRO A 26 7.97 -15.04 -37.19
C PRO A 26 7.80 -15.35 -35.72
N ALA A 27 8.89 -15.25 -34.95
CA ALA A 27 8.93 -15.64 -33.56
C ALA A 27 7.73 -15.01 -32.85
N GLN A 28 6.83 -15.83 -32.32
CA GLN A 28 5.58 -15.37 -31.72
C GLN A 28 5.92 -14.41 -30.58
N LYS A 29 5.50 -13.15 -30.74
CA LYS A 29 5.72 -12.11 -29.73
C LYS A 29 4.88 -12.44 -28.50
N THR A 30 5.52 -12.67 -27.37
CA THR A 30 4.85 -12.91 -26.08
C THR A 30 4.55 -11.56 -25.43
N PRO A 31 3.28 -11.21 -25.16
CA PRO A 31 2.95 -9.97 -24.49
C PRO A 31 3.36 -10.03 -23.01
N VAL A 32 3.67 -8.86 -22.45
CA VAL A 32 3.84 -8.69 -21.00
C VAL A 32 2.47 -8.60 -20.35
N SER A 33 2.23 -9.42 -19.36
CA SER A 33 1.00 -9.42 -18.55
C SER A 33 1.33 -9.46 -17.06
N PHE A 34 0.38 -9.05 -16.23
CA PHE A 34 0.56 -8.96 -14.77
C PHE A 34 -0.48 -9.79 -14.02
N LYS A 35 -0.08 -10.29 -12.87
CA LYS A 35 -0.94 -10.72 -11.78
C LYS A 35 -0.47 -10.06 -10.49
N THR A 36 -1.36 -9.76 -9.59
CA THR A 36 -1.04 -9.05 -8.38
C THR A 36 -1.42 -9.84 -7.14
N ILE A 37 -0.62 -9.69 -6.11
CA ILE A 37 -0.93 -10.07 -4.74
C ILE A 37 -0.77 -8.81 -3.92
N VAL A 38 -1.82 -8.42 -3.19
CA VAL A 38 -1.70 -7.40 -2.15
C VAL A 38 -1.59 -8.14 -0.84
N ASN A 39 -0.52 -7.89 -0.10
CA ASN A 39 -0.34 -8.47 1.23
C ASN A 39 -1.57 -8.11 2.06
N LYS A 40 -2.28 -9.14 2.55
CA LYS A 40 -3.62 -9.01 3.12
C LYS A 40 -3.61 -8.03 4.29
N SER A 41 -4.34 -6.95 4.12
CA SER A 41 -4.65 -6.01 5.18
C SER A 41 -6.09 -6.22 5.63
N ALA A 42 -6.31 -6.39 6.92
CA ALA A 42 -7.65 -6.36 7.48
C ALA A 42 -8.04 -4.93 7.87
N ARG A 43 -8.92 -4.33 7.06
CA ARG A 43 -9.93 -3.34 7.46
C ARG A 43 -9.47 -2.07 8.17
N ALA A 44 -9.03 -1.11 7.39
CA ALA A 44 -9.17 0.32 7.65
C ALA A 44 -8.80 1.01 6.35
N THR A 45 -8.96 2.25 6.08
CA THR A 45 -8.64 2.99 4.83
C THR A 45 -7.48 2.42 3.95
N ALA A 46 -6.92 1.28 4.35
CA ALA A 46 -5.94 0.48 3.64
C ALA A 46 -6.56 -0.17 2.41
N MET A 47 -5.84 -0.18 1.32
CA MET A 47 -6.27 -0.82 0.08
C MET A 47 -6.30 -2.34 0.25
N LEU A 48 -7.49 -2.92 0.22
CA LEU A 48 -7.67 -4.38 0.24
C LEU A 48 -7.47 -4.94 -1.17
N GLU A 49 -7.13 -6.22 -1.27
CA GLU A 49 -7.04 -6.92 -2.56
C GLU A 49 -8.33 -6.80 -3.40
N ALA A 50 -9.49 -6.77 -2.74
CA ALA A 50 -10.80 -6.57 -3.39
C ALA A 50 -10.98 -5.16 -3.96
N ASP A 51 -10.37 -4.14 -3.35
CA ASP A 51 -10.42 -2.73 -3.76
C ASP A 51 -9.24 -2.36 -4.67
N PHE A 52 -8.24 -3.25 -4.78
CA PHE A 52 -7.05 -3.03 -5.59
C PHE A 52 -7.38 -3.19 -7.07
N SER A 53 -7.47 -2.06 -7.75
CA SER A 53 -7.97 -1.99 -9.14
C SER A 53 -7.03 -1.31 -10.11
N GLU A 54 -5.95 -0.66 -9.62
CA GLU A 54 -5.04 0.09 -10.47
C GLU A 54 -3.64 0.25 -9.87
N PHE A 55 -2.65 0.36 -10.74
CA PHE A 55 -1.28 0.73 -10.36
C PHE A 55 -0.57 1.38 -11.55
N LYS A 56 0.58 2.00 -11.29
CA LYS A 56 1.50 2.48 -12.32
C LYS A 56 2.75 1.61 -12.33
N VAL A 57 3.25 1.25 -13.50
CA VAL A 57 4.43 0.40 -13.66
C VAL A 57 5.50 1.08 -14.50
N TYR A 58 6.73 0.94 -14.06
CA TYR A 58 7.96 1.23 -14.79
C TYR A 58 8.74 -0.05 -14.97
N ALA A 59 9.38 -0.20 -16.12
CA ALA A 59 10.26 -1.34 -16.36
C ALA A 59 11.50 -0.91 -17.13
N TYR A 60 12.62 -1.54 -16.84
CA TYR A 60 13.91 -1.22 -17.42
C TYR A 60 14.60 -2.47 -17.93
N ASN A 61 15.25 -2.34 -19.08
CA ASN A 61 16.01 -3.41 -19.70
C ASN A 61 17.49 -3.28 -19.34
N THR A 62 18.02 -4.22 -18.57
CA THR A 62 19.42 -4.30 -18.15
C THR A 62 20.27 -5.21 -19.07
N GLY A 63 19.73 -5.64 -20.22
CA GLY A 63 20.38 -6.57 -21.12
C GLY A 63 20.52 -7.96 -20.48
N LYS A 64 21.75 -8.47 -20.46
CA LYS A 64 22.06 -9.79 -19.85
C LYS A 64 22.34 -9.72 -18.36
N ASP A 65 22.49 -8.51 -17.81
CA ASP A 65 22.90 -8.33 -16.43
C ASP A 65 21.69 -8.44 -15.49
N ASN A 66 21.89 -9.14 -14.38
CA ASN A 66 20.97 -9.07 -13.24
C ASN A 66 21.09 -7.71 -12.58
N ILE A 67 20.03 -7.22 -11.95
CA ILE A 67 20.05 -5.92 -11.30
C ILE A 67 21.16 -5.81 -10.24
N ALA A 68 21.51 -6.91 -9.58
CA ALA A 68 22.59 -6.92 -8.58
C ALA A 68 23.96 -6.58 -9.19
N THR A 69 24.23 -7.04 -10.42
CA THR A 69 25.53 -6.89 -11.12
C THR A 69 25.54 -5.74 -12.12
N ALA A 70 24.37 -5.28 -12.56
CA ALA A 70 24.25 -4.17 -13.48
C ALA A 70 24.90 -2.89 -12.92
N THR A 71 25.57 -2.13 -13.75
CA THR A 71 26.20 -0.83 -13.39
C THR A 71 25.18 0.32 -13.41
N ALA A 72 24.08 0.15 -14.13
CA ALA A 72 22.98 1.10 -14.24
C ALA A 72 21.66 0.36 -14.42
N ILE A 73 20.54 1.06 -14.22
CA ILE A 73 19.20 0.47 -14.37
C ILE A 73 18.86 0.07 -15.82
N GLY A 74 19.65 0.55 -16.80
CA GLY A 74 19.42 0.28 -18.22
C GLY A 74 18.44 1.25 -18.89
N THR A 75 17.88 0.82 -20.02
CA THR A 75 16.94 1.64 -20.80
C THR A 75 15.51 1.41 -20.39
N ALA A 76 14.67 2.46 -20.44
CA ALA A 76 13.25 2.33 -20.17
C ALA A 76 12.59 1.38 -21.19
N PHE A 77 11.98 0.33 -20.68
CA PHE A 77 11.19 -0.65 -21.44
C PHE A 77 9.69 -0.35 -21.33
N ILE A 78 9.21 -0.05 -20.12
CA ILE A 78 7.90 0.54 -19.85
C ILE A 78 8.14 1.80 -19.04
N ASN A 79 7.52 2.92 -19.44
CA ASN A 79 7.79 4.21 -18.83
C ASN A 79 6.54 4.84 -18.22
N GLY A 80 6.13 4.32 -17.06
CA GLY A 80 5.02 4.88 -16.29
C GLY A 80 3.65 4.58 -16.89
N GLU A 81 3.46 3.37 -17.40
CA GLU A 81 2.15 2.91 -17.89
C GLU A 81 1.18 2.67 -16.73
N GLU A 82 -0.05 3.09 -16.95
CA GLU A 82 -1.16 2.78 -16.06
C GLU A 82 -1.70 1.39 -16.34
N VAL A 83 -1.84 0.61 -15.29
CA VAL A 83 -2.41 -0.75 -15.35
C VAL A 83 -3.68 -0.77 -14.55
N THR A 84 -4.77 -1.22 -15.18
CA THR A 84 -6.10 -1.27 -14.55
C THR A 84 -6.67 -2.67 -14.61
N LYS A 85 -7.48 -3.01 -13.62
CA LYS A 85 -8.15 -4.30 -13.52
C LYS A 85 -9.50 -4.23 -14.22
N ALA A 86 -9.72 -5.09 -15.20
CA ALA A 86 -11.02 -5.24 -15.85
C ALA A 86 -12.03 -5.95 -14.90
N ALA A 87 -13.32 -5.87 -15.25
CA ALA A 87 -14.39 -6.46 -14.42
C ALA A 87 -14.22 -7.98 -14.23
N GLU A 88 -13.66 -8.69 -15.21
CA GLU A 88 -13.32 -10.11 -15.16
C GLU A 88 -12.03 -10.44 -14.40
N GLY A 89 -11.37 -9.41 -13.86
CA GLY A 89 -10.16 -9.58 -13.03
C GLY A 89 -8.83 -9.55 -13.80
N ALA A 90 -8.83 -9.45 -15.12
CA ALA A 90 -7.62 -9.32 -15.91
C ALA A 90 -7.00 -7.92 -15.76
N TRP A 91 -5.66 -7.86 -15.74
CA TRP A 91 -4.91 -6.61 -15.71
C TRP A 91 -4.53 -6.16 -17.12
N GLY A 92 -4.83 -4.93 -17.48
CA GLY A 92 -4.58 -4.36 -18.79
C GLY A 92 -3.80 -3.06 -18.77
N MET A 93 -2.97 -2.87 -19.79
CA MET A 93 -2.27 -1.60 -20.11
C MET A 93 -2.85 -1.01 -21.39
N SER A 94 -2.70 0.31 -21.57
CA SER A 94 -3.09 0.98 -22.81
C SER A 94 -2.23 0.55 -24.00
N THR A 95 -0.96 0.27 -23.75
CA THR A 95 0.04 -0.15 -24.76
C THR A 95 0.43 -1.61 -24.52
N THR A 96 0.44 -2.41 -25.58
CA THR A 96 0.94 -3.79 -25.49
C THR A 96 2.47 -3.79 -25.64
N HIS A 97 3.16 -4.21 -24.58
CA HIS A 97 4.59 -4.44 -24.58
C HIS A 97 4.89 -5.92 -24.77
N TYR A 98 5.95 -6.22 -25.53
CA TYR A 98 6.34 -7.60 -25.81
C TYR A 98 7.70 -7.89 -25.23
N TRP A 99 7.86 -9.10 -24.67
CA TRP A 99 9.13 -9.52 -24.10
C TRP A 99 10.27 -9.47 -25.12
N PRO A 100 11.45 -8.94 -24.74
CA PRO A 100 12.67 -9.13 -25.49
C PRO A 100 13.05 -10.64 -25.47
N VAL A 101 13.81 -11.08 -26.46
CA VAL A 101 14.11 -12.51 -26.63
C VAL A 101 14.86 -13.10 -25.44
N SER A 102 15.77 -12.35 -24.82
CA SER A 102 16.70 -12.91 -23.85
C SER A 102 17.28 -11.91 -22.86
N ASP A 103 16.69 -10.72 -22.72
CA ASP A 103 17.17 -9.70 -21.79
C ASP A 103 16.45 -9.78 -20.45
N ASN A 104 17.10 -9.31 -19.41
CA ASN A 104 16.53 -9.13 -18.08
C ASN A 104 15.75 -7.83 -18.01
N ILE A 105 14.53 -7.91 -17.55
CA ILE A 105 13.64 -6.75 -17.31
C ILE A 105 13.39 -6.59 -15.82
N GLN A 106 13.52 -5.35 -15.36
CA GLN A 106 13.38 -4.93 -13.97
C GLN A 106 12.08 -4.16 -13.83
N PHE A 107 11.08 -4.71 -13.15
CA PHE A 107 9.77 -4.10 -12.97
C PHE A 107 9.66 -3.46 -11.59
N PHE A 108 9.10 -2.23 -11.56
CA PHE A 108 8.81 -1.46 -10.34
C PHE A 108 7.44 -0.84 -10.48
N ALA A 109 6.62 -0.95 -9.46
CA ALA A 109 5.24 -0.50 -9.51
C ALA A 109 4.82 0.16 -8.19
N PHE A 110 3.85 1.08 -8.27
CA PHE A 110 3.21 1.68 -7.10
C PHE A 110 1.71 1.87 -7.32
N SER A 111 0.97 1.91 -6.25
CA SER A 111 -0.47 2.21 -6.21
C SER A 111 -0.78 3.14 -5.01
N PRO A 112 -1.74 4.07 -5.16
CA PRO A 112 -2.55 4.37 -6.36
C PRO A 112 -1.70 4.93 -7.51
N LYS A 113 -2.17 4.74 -8.75
CA LYS A 113 -1.42 5.16 -9.96
C LYS A 113 -1.10 6.65 -10.02
N ALA A 114 -1.88 7.50 -9.34
CA ALA A 114 -1.70 8.94 -9.25
C ALA A 114 -0.92 9.40 -8.00
N ALA A 115 -0.48 8.46 -7.13
CA ALA A 115 0.18 8.82 -5.87
C ALA A 115 1.51 9.56 -6.08
N ILE A 116 2.26 9.16 -7.11
CA ILE A 116 3.56 9.71 -7.44
C ILE A 116 3.49 10.32 -8.84
N SER A 117 3.77 11.62 -8.95
CA SER A 117 3.90 12.28 -10.26
C SER A 117 5.20 11.88 -10.97
N THR A 118 5.18 11.93 -12.29
CA THR A 118 6.31 11.45 -13.12
C THR A 118 7.61 12.22 -12.86
N ASP A 119 7.52 13.51 -12.52
CA ASP A 119 8.66 14.36 -12.18
C ASP A 119 9.33 14.01 -10.84
N LEU A 120 8.61 13.30 -9.95
CA LEU A 120 9.15 12.80 -8.69
C LEU A 120 9.79 11.41 -8.82
N TRP A 121 9.58 10.71 -9.95
CA TRP A 121 10.20 9.43 -10.23
C TRP A 121 11.64 9.61 -10.69
N ASN A 122 12.58 9.09 -9.91
CA ASN A 122 14.02 9.29 -10.14
C ASN A 122 14.72 7.96 -10.41
N VAL A 123 15.53 7.93 -11.48
CA VAL A 123 16.27 6.75 -11.93
C VAL A 123 17.78 7.02 -12.07
N THR A 124 18.32 7.96 -11.32
CA THR A 124 19.75 8.31 -11.35
C THR A 124 20.65 7.22 -10.76
N THR A 125 20.07 6.26 -10.07
CA THR A 125 20.77 5.10 -9.51
C THR A 125 20.29 3.80 -10.17
N LYS A 126 20.87 2.69 -9.75
CA LYS A 126 20.50 1.34 -10.20
C LYS A 126 19.07 0.95 -9.83
N TYR A 127 18.52 1.49 -8.75
CA TYR A 127 17.13 1.31 -8.33
C TYR A 127 16.37 2.62 -8.41
N PRO A 128 15.13 2.60 -8.88
CA PRO A 128 14.30 3.80 -8.85
C PRO A 128 14.02 4.27 -7.44
N SER A 129 13.76 5.56 -7.32
CA SER A 129 13.32 6.20 -6.09
C SER A 129 12.29 7.27 -6.39
N PHE A 130 11.55 7.68 -5.38
CA PHE A 130 10.63 8.80 -5.46
C PHE A 130 10.52 9.50 -4.11
N THR A 131 10.25 10.81 -4.16
CA THR A 131 9.95 11.59 -2.97
C THR A 131 8.43 11.62 -2.75
N TYR A 132 8.00 11.35 -1.52
CA TYR A 132 6.59 11.40 -1.14
C TYR A 132 6.39 12.35 0.05
N THR A 133 5.36 13.17 -0.04
CA THR A 133 4.90 14.01 1.05
C THR A 133 3.50 13.58 1.46
N ILE A 134 3.30 13.34 2.76
CA ILE A 134 1.98 12.97 3.29
C ILE A 134 0.99 14.08 2.99
N LYS A 135 -0.12 13.71 2.38
CA LYS A 135 -1.19 14.61 1.98
C LYS A 135 -2.00 15.08 3.20
N GLU A 136 -2.80 16.13 3.00
CA GLU A 136 -3.82 16.53 3.96
C GLU A 136 -4.80 15.37 4.24
N VAL A 137 -5.33 15.31 5.47
CA VAL A 137 -6.10 14.17 5.98
C VAL A 137 -7.22 13.72 5.03
N ALA A 138 -7.97 14.67 4.47
CA ALA A 138 -9.07 14.37 3.53
C ALA A 138 -8.62 13.75 2.22
N SER A 139 -7.33 13.86 1.89
CA SER A 139 -6.72 13.35 0.64
C SER A 139 -5.69 12.26 0.90
N GLN A 140 -5.55 11.79 2.14
CA GLN A 140 -4.64 10.69 2.46
C GLN A 140 -5.08 9.41 1.77
N GLU A 141 -4.10 8.70 1.27
CA GLU A 141 -4.29 7.42 0.60
C GLU A 141 -3.23 6.42 1.08
N ASP A 142 -3.55 5.17 0.98
CA ASP A 142 -2.61 4.10 1.24
C ASP A 142 -1.63 3.98 0.06
N LEU A 143 -0.34 3.95 0.36
CA LEU A 143 0.71 3.86 -0.65
C LEU A 143 1.34 2.47 -0.64
N LEU A 144 1.21 1.77 -1.77
CA LEU A 144 1.75 0.43 -1.96
C LEU A 144 2.83 0.43 -3.03
N VAL A 145 3.82 -0.44 -2.87
CA VAL A 145 4.87 -0.66 -3.86
C VAL A 145 5.07 -2.15 -4.11
N ALA A 146 5.50 -2.47 -5.33
CA ALA A 146 5.93 -3.81 -5.72
C ALA A 146 7.13 -3.74 -6.65
N SER A 147 7.96 -4.77 -6.63
CA SER A 147 9.02 -4.96 -7.61
C SER A 147 9.12 -6.42 -8.03
N ALA A 148 9.52 -6.65 -9.28
CA ALA A 148 9.82 -7.97 -9.82
C ALA A 148 11.06 -7.84 -10.72
N THR A 149 12.21 -8.17 -10.16
CA THR A 149 13.51 -7.99 -10.81
C THR A 149 13.98 -9.24 -11.53
N ASP A 150 14.92 -9.06 -12.47
CA ASP A 150 15.58 -10.13 -13.22
C ASP A 150 14.62 -11.07 -13.96
N LYS A 151 13.56 -10.48 -14.52
CA LYS A 151 12.56 -11.23 -15.28
C LYS A 151 12.98 -11.35 -16.74
N THR A 152 12.94 -12.57 -17.25
CA THR A 152 13.18 -12.89 -18.66
C THR A 152 11.90 -13.35 -19.33
N LYS A 153 11.88 -13.37 -20.66
CA LYS A 153 10.75 -13.92 -21.42
C LYS A 153 10.38 -15.30 -20.89
N PRO A 154 9.15 -15.51 -20.41
CA PRO A 154 8.72 -16.82 -19.93
C PRO A 154 8.60 -17.82 -21.09
N THR A 155 8.83 -19.09 -20.79
CA THR A 155 8.68 -20.19 -21.77
C THR A 155 7.23 -20.55 -22.07
N THR A 156 6.33 -20.15 -21.16
CA THR A 156 4.87 -20.29 -21.29
C THR A 156 4.23 -18.93 -21.07
N ASP A 157 2.97 -18.79 -21.45
CA ASP A 157 2.23 -17.53 -21.25
C ASP A 157 1.93 -17.28 -19.75
N GLN A 158 2.91 -16.76 -19.03
CA GLN A 158 2.84 -16.48 -17.59
C GLN A 158 2.88 -14.98 -17.31
N ALA A 159 1.92 -14.55 -16.50
CA ALA A 159 1.89 -13.18 -15.98
C ALA A 159 2.98 -12.95 -14.92
N ILE A 160 3.55 -11.75 -14.92
CA ILE A 160 4.50 -11.29 -13.89
C ILE A 160 3.72 -11.10 -12.60
N GLU A 161 4.18 -11.74 -11.54
CA GLU A 161 3.62 -11.53 -10.21
C GLU A 161 4.23 -10.27 -9.57
N LEU A 162 3.36 -9.33 -9.22
CA LEU A 162 3.70 -8.12 -8.46
C LEU A 162 3.07 -8.24 -7.06
N ALA A 163 3.92 -8.49 -6.05
CA ALA A 163 3.51 -8.55 -4.65
C ALA A 163 3.58 -7.14 -4.04
N PHE A 164 2.43 -6.50 -3.91
CA PHE A 164 2.33 -5.16 -3.35
C PHE A 164 2.38 -5.18 -1.82
N SER A 165 3.14 -4.25 -1.26
CA SER A 165 3.29 -4.06 0.18
C SER A 165 3.01 -2.61 0.56
N HIS A 166 2.34 -2.41 1.69
CA HIS A 166 2.12 -1.09 2.29
C HIS A 166 3.43 -0.49 2.77
N ILE A 167 3.69 0.76 2.46
CA ILE A 167 4.94 1.42 2.85
C ILE A 167 4.74 2.60 3.81
N LEU A 168 3.52 2.94 4.15
CA LEU A 168 3.17 3.91 5.20
C LEU A 168 2.89 3.22 6.54
N THR A 169 2.66 4.01 7.57
CA THR A 169 2.18 3.60 8.89
C THR A 169 0.75 4.08 9.04
N GLN A 170 -0.15 3.20 9.47
CA GLN A 170 -1.52 3.55 9.77
C GLN A 170 -1.67 3.88 11.25
N ILE A 171 -2.30 5.02 11.58
CA ILE A 171 -2.53 5.46 12.95
C ILE A 171 -4.02 5.66 13.19
N ASN A 172 -4.51 5.12 14.31
CA ASN A 172 -5.88 5.30 14.76
C ASN A 172 -5.95 5.38 16.31
N PHE A 173 -7.14 5.68 16.85
CA PHE A 173 -7.31 5.99 18.26
C PHE A 173 -8.45 5.19 18.91
N SER A 174 -8.29 4.94 20.20
CA SER A 174 -9.33 4.52 21.13
C SER A 174 -9.19 5.35 22.42
N ALA A 175 -10.27 5.49 23.15
CA ALA A 175 -10.25 6.14 24.46
C ALA A 175 -10.61 5.13 25.55
N LYS A 176 -9.82 5.06 26.62
CA LYS A 176 -10.17 4.38 27.85
C LYS A 176 -10.80 5.38 28.79
N LEU A 177 -12.06 5.12 29.18
CA LEU A 177 -12.93 6.04 29.85
C LEU A 177 -13.21 5.61 31.28
N VAL A 178 -13.56 6.56 32.16
CA VAL A 178 -13.98 6.25 33.51
C VAL A 178 -15.47 5.89 33.50
N LYS A 179 -15.81 4.75 34.10
CA LYS A 179 -17.19 4.23 34.16
C LYS A 179 -18.16 5.23 34.79
N ASN A 180 -19.36 5.28 34.25
CA ASN A 180 -20.47 6.17 34.67
C ASN A 180 -20.29 7.66 34.35
N PHE A 181 -19.21 8.08 33.70
CA PHE A 181 -19.05 9.44 33.19
C PHE A 181 -19.38 9.50 31.70
N ALA A 182 -19.91 10.64 31.25
CA ALA A 182 -20.20 10.87 29.83
C ALA A 182 -19.11 11.76 29.21
N TYR A 183 -18.53 11.30 28.11
CA TYR A 183 -17.48 11.99 27.41
C TYR A 183 -17.96 12.51 26.05
N THR A 184 -17.58 13.75 25.72
CA THR A 184 -17.69 14.30 24.38
C THR A 184 -16.29 14.70 23.94
N ILE A 185 -15.74 13.97 22.94
CA ILE A 185 -14.41 14.23 22.36
C ILE A 185 -14.64 15.00 21.07
N THR A 186 -14.12 16.21 20.97
CA THR A 186 -14.37 17.12 19.85
C THR A 186 -13.16 17.32 18.94
N GLY A 187 -12.00 16.80 19.32
CA GLY A 187 -10.80 16.88 18.48
C GLY A 187 -9.69 15.98 18.99
N ILE A 188 -9.02 15.34 18.06
CA ILE A 188 -7.76 14.65 18.26
C ILE A 188 -6.84 15.08 17.14
N SER A 189 -5.57 15.38 17.43
CA SER A 189 -4.57 15.64 16.40
C SER A 189 -3.21 15.12 16.80
N ILE A 190 -2.45 14.70 15.79
CA ILE A 190 -1.02 14.43 15.91
C ILE A 190 -0.29 15.70 15.49
N LYS A 191 0.65 16.14 16.30
CA LYS A 191 1.41 17.37 16.10
C LYS A 191 2.90 17.07 15.98
N GLY A 192 3.60 17.88 15.17
CA GLY A 192 5.05 17.95 15.14
C GLY A 192 5.74 16.69 14.60
N VAL A 193 5.12 15.97 13.65
CA VAL A 193 5.68 14.77 13.02
C VAL A 193 6.25 15.07 11.63
N ASN A 194 7.23 14.30 11.19
CA ASN A 194 7.77 14.47 9.86
C ASN A 194 6.77 13.98 8.81
N ASN A 195 6.74 14.66 7.67
CA ASN A 195 5.73 14.42 6.63
C ASN A 195 6.28 14.12 5.25
N LYS A 196 7.60 14.13 5.06
CA LYS A 196 8.24 13.96 3.76
C LYS A 196 9.42 13.01 3.84
N ASN A 197 9.61 12.18 2.82
CA ASN A 197 10.75 11.26 2.73
C ASN A 197 10.94 10.79 1.29
N THR A 198 12.13 10.27 0.98
CA THR A 198 12.43 9.61 -0.29
C THR A 198 12.44 8.09 -0.09
N TYR A 199 11.67 7.39 -0.90
CA TYR A 199 11.63 5.94 -0.96
C TYR A 199 12.53 5.45 -2.10
N SER A 200 13.36 4.44 -1.82
CA SER A 200 14.13 3.71 -2.83
C SER A 200 13.66 2.26 -2.89
N TYR A 201 13.54 1.69 -4.08
CA TYR A 201 13.22 0.27 -4.25
C TYR A 201 14.35 -0.68 -3.79
N ASP A 202 15.54 -0.15 -3.51
CA ASP A 202 16.67 -0.88 -2.92
C ASP A 202 16.58 -0.91 -1.39
N SER A 203 16.53 0.27 -0.78
CA SER A 203 16.74 0.44 0.68
C SER A 203 15.48 0.84 1.46
N GLY A 204 14.35 1.08 0.77
CA GLY A 204 13.13 1.59 1.39
C GLY A 204 13.19 3.08 1.70
N TRP A 205 12.55 3.50 2.79
CA TRP A 205 12.52 4.89 3.22
C TRP A 205 13.87 5.35 3.74
N GLY A 206 14.28 6.54 3.32
CA GLY A 206 15.47 7.25 3.83
C GLY A 206 15.19 7.98 5.15
N THR A 207 15.83 9.12 5.34
CA THR A 207 15.60 9.97 6.50
C THR A 207 14.38 10.84 6.28
N SER A 208 13.43 10.79 7.22
CA SER A 208 12.23 11.63 7.17
C SER A 208 12.57 13.10 7.46
N GLU A 209 11.90 14.01 6.78
CA GLU A 209 12.06 15.45 6.88
C GLU A 209 10.71 16.17 6.88
N GLY A 210 10.75 17.49 6.99
CA GLY A 210 9.57 18.33 7.10
C GLY A 210 8.93 18.24 8.47
N THR A 211 7.83 18.96 8.67
CA THR A 211 7.03 18.90 9.90
C THR A 211 5.59 19.24 9.56
N ALA A 212 4.65 18.46 10.06
CA ALA A 212 3.23 18.67 9.87
C ALA A 212 2.41 18.23 11.08
N ASP A 213 1.17 18.71 11.09
CA ASP A 213 0.13 18.35 12.04
C ASP A 213 -1.03 17.71 11.29
N TYR A 214 -1.65 16.70 11.89
CA TYR A 214 -2.75 15.97 11.29
C TYR A 214 -3.92 15.86 12.26
N ALA A 215 -5.05 16.47 11.89
CA ALA A 215 -6.28 16.33 12.64
C ALA A 215 -6.91 14.97 12.34
N TYR A 216 -7.31 14.25 13.37
CA TYR A 216 -8.06 13.02 13.25
C TYR A 216 -9.55 13.35 13.30
N ASP A 217 -10.20 13.23 12.15
CA ASP A 217 -11.59 13.66 11.98
C ASP A 217 -12.56 12.86 12.85
N GLY A 218 -13.37 13.55 13.61
CA GLY A 218 -14.48 12.98 14.35
C GLY A 218 -15.00 13.87 15.46
N ASN A 219 -16.19 13.56 15.87
CA ASN A 219 -16.82 14.10 17.06
C ASN A 219 -17.55 12.94 17.74
N TRP A 220 -17.06 12.52 18.90
CA TRP A 220 -17.52 11.31 19.55
C TRP A 220 -18.22 11.63 20.87
N ASN A 221 -19.48 11.22 20.98
CA ASN A 221 -20.13 11.03 22.26
C ASN A 221 -19.77 9.62 22.75
N ALA A 222 -18.66 9.52 23.47
CA ALA A 222 -18.07 8.26 23.86
C ALA A 222 -18.60 7.81 25.23
N ALA A 223 -19.02 6.56 25.30
CA ALA A 223 -19.34 5.88 26.53
C ALA A 223 -18.39 4.69 26.72
N PRO A 224 -18.11 4.32 27.98
CA PRO A 224 -17.35 3.09 28.24
C PRO A 224 -18.04 1.87 27.64
N GLU A 225 -17.28 1.10 26.85
CA GLU A 225 -17.75 -0.14 26.21
C GLU A 225 -17.00 -1.35 26.77
N GLY A 226 -17.72 -2.44 26.94
CA GLY A 226 -17.17 -3.71 27.45
C GLY A 226 -16.58 -3.63 28.85
N ASP A 227 -15.88 -4.68 29.27
CA ASP A 227 -15.27 -4.80 30.59
C ASP A 227 -14.05 -3.88 30.78
N ASP A 228 -13.38 -3.51 29.68
CA ASP A 228 -12.16 -2.69 29.68
C ASP A 228 -12.45 -1.18 29.62
N ASN A 229 -13.69 -0.77 29.47
CA ASN A 229 -14.15 0.62 29.33
C ASN A 229 -13.46 1.38 28.17
N ILE A 230 -13.17 0.69 27.07
CA ILE A 230 -12.50 1.25 25.90
C ILE A 230 -13.53 1.57 24.82
N ALA A 231 -13.63 2.85 24.46
CA ALA A 231 -14.40 3.31 23.31
C ALA A 231 -13.52 3.37 22.06
N ASN A 232 -14.02 2.83 20.97
CA ASN A 232 -13.37 2.96 19.68
C ASN A 232 -13.70 4.34 19.08
N LEU A 233 -12.70 5.15 18.78
CA LEU A 233 -12.85 6.47 18.18
C LEU A 233 -12.77 6.46 16.66
N SER A 234 -12.72 5.29 16.06
CA SER A 234 -12.74 5.13 14.61
C SER A 234 -14.17 5.14 14.10
N LYS A 235 -14.44 5.84 13.02
CA LYS A 235 -15.70 5.68 12.29
C LYS A 235 -15.62 4.39 11.49
N THR A 236 -16.54 3.47 11.77
CA THR A 236 -16.72 2.26 10.95
C THR A 236 -17.94 2.48 10.06
N THR A 237 -17.75 2.67 8.76
CA THR A 237 -18.83 2.52 7.78
C THR A 237 -18.61 1.19 7.06
N ASP A 238 -19.59 0.29 7.20
CA ASP A 238 -19.71 -0.99 6.49
C ASP A 238 -18.57 -2.01 6.62
N THR A 239 -17.50 -1.81 7.19
CA THR A 239 -16.32 -2.68 7.31
C THR A 239 -14.99 -1.93 7.16
N LYS A 240 -15.01 -0.64 6.87
CA LYS A 240 -13.79 0.19 6.77
C LYS A 240 -13.70 1.14 7.94
N ILE A 241 -12.52 1.24 8.56
CA ILE A 241 -12.19 2.36 9.45
C ILE A 241 -11.92 3.54 8.54
N THR A 242 -12.81 4.53 8.51
CA THR A 242 -12.78 5.60 7.50
C THR A 242 -11.90 6.79 7.86
N ASN A 243 -11.32 6.81 9.05
CA ASN A 243 -10.55 7.96 9.55
C ASN A 243 -9.18 7.60 10.14
N ALA A 244 -8.59 6.47 9.76
CA ALA A 244 -7.20 6.20 10.09
C ALA A 244 -6.29 7.15 9.33
N LEU A 245 -5.24 7.65 10.00
CA LEU A 245 -4.22 8.49 9.38
C LEU A 245 -3.17 7.59 8.72
N MET A 246 -2.79 7.91 7.48
CA MET A 246 -1.69 7.31 6.76
C MET A 246 -0.47 8.22 6.86
N LEU A 247 0.48 7.86 7.71
CA LEU A 247 1.60 8.72 8.07
C LEU A 247 2.95 8.12 7.66
N MET A 248 3.96 8.98 7.62
CA MET A 248 5.32 8.62 7.25
C MET A 248 5.95 7.72 8.33
N PRO A 249 6.51 6.55 7.97
CA PRO A 249 7.35 5.78 8.88
C PRO A 249 8.55 6.60 9.33
N GLN A 250 8.79 6.68 10.63
CA GLN A 250 9.81 7.56 11.20
C GLN A 250 10.15 7.21 12.64
N THR A 251 11.34 7.56 13.08
CA THR A 251 11.61 7.79 14.50
C THR A 251 10.97 9.12 14.87
N LEU A 252 10.09 9.11 15.87
CA LEU A 252 9.32 10.29 16.23
C LEU A 252 10.21 11.41 16.77
N PRO A 253 10.05 12.64 16.24
CA PRO A 253 10.74 13.81 16.80
C PRO A 253 10.34 14.08 18.26
N SER A 254 11.20 14.71 19.02
CA SER A 254 10.90 15.12 20.42
C SER A 254 9.73 16.12 20.53
N THR A 255 9.35 16.75 19.41
CA THR A 255 8.20 17.66 19.29
C THR A 255 6.89 16.92 19.06
N ALA A 256 6.94 15.61 18.76
CA ALA A 256 5.77 14.83 18.43
C ALA A 256 4.85 14.66 19.65
N LYS A 257 3.57 14.98 19.49
CA LYS A 257 2.56 14.84 20.53
C LYS A 257 1.19 14.57 19.96
N ILE A 258 0.31 14.02 20.79
CA ILE A 258 -1.13 14.00 20.56
C ILE A 258 -1.75 15.15 21.36
N GLU A 259 -2.63 15.88 20.70
CA GLU A 259 -3.51 16.86 21.30
C GLU A 259 -4.94 16.34 21.26
N ILE A 260 -5.63 16.32 22.40
CA ILE A 260 -7.02 15.86 22.50
C ILE A 260 -7.88 16.89 23.23
N THR A 261 -8.99 17.28 22.61
CA THR A 261 -9.98 18.18 23.16
C THR A 261 -11.25 17.41 23.53
N TYR A 262 -11.65 17.49 24.78
CA TYR A 262 -12.82 16.78 25.26
C TYR A 262 -13.47 17.45 26.46
N SER A 263 -14.73 17.08 26.71
CA SER A 263 -15.46 17.41 27.93
C SER A 263 -15.99 16.17 28.62
N VAL A 264 -16.13 16.24 29.93
CA VAL A 264 -16.63 15.16 30.78
C VAL A 264 -17.75 15.65 31.66
N LYS A 265 -18.84 14.91 31.69
CA LYS A 265 -19.94 15.12 32.65
C LYS A 265 -19.94 14.00 33.70
N ALA A 266 -20.22 14.41 34.93
CA ALA A 266 -20.43 13.52 36.06
C ALA A 266 -21.63 12.56 35.81
N PRO A 267 -21.82 11.53 36.64
CA PRO A 267 -22.95 10.60 36.51
C PRO A 267 -24.34 11.22 36.59
N ASP A 268 -24.46 12.44 37.09
CA ASP A 268 -25.68 13.26 37.09
C ASP A 268 -26.04 13.85 35.70
N ASN A 269 -25.16 13.66 34.70
CA ASN A 269 -25.26 14.20 33.35
C ASN A 269 -25.37 15.74 33.24
N THR A 270 -25.18 16.44 34.33
CA THR A 270 -25.31 17.94 34.42
C THR A 270 -24.01 18.61 34.80
N THR A 271 -23.29 18.06 35.78
CA THR A 271 -22.06 18.62 36.30
C THR A 271 -20.88 18.35 35.35
N ILE A 272 -20.29 19.40 34.78
CA ILE A 272 -19.07 19.27 33.98
C ILE A 272 -17.88 19.18 34.93
N THR A 273 -17.15 18.09 34.88
CA THR A 273 -15.96 17.82 35.69
C THR A 273 -14.66 18.20 34.98
N PHE A 274 -14.67 18.16 33.64
CA PHE A 274 -13.58 18.62 32.81
C PHE A 274 -14.12 19.16 31.48
N ASN A 275 -13.47 20.22 30.97
CA ASN A 275 -13.67 20.71 29.61
C ASN A 275 -12.41 21.44 29.16
N GLY A 276 -11.75 20.96 28.12
CA GLY A 276 -10.52 21.55 27.62
C GLY A 276 -9.69 20.63 26.75
N THR A 277 -8.47 21.07 26.46
CA THR A 277 -7.50 20.37 25.66
C THR A 277 -6.37 19.83 26.53
N LYS A 278 -5.93 18.62 26.22
CA LYS A 278 -4.78 17.95 26.83
C LYS A 278 -3.78 17.55 25.75
N GLU A 279 -2.52 17.54 26.14
CA GLU A 279 -1.43 17.07 25.31
C GLU A 279 -0.73 15.87 25.95
N VAL A 280 -0.26 14.94 25.13
CA VAL A 280 0.56 13.81 25.55
C VAL A 280 1.69 13.61 24.53
N SER A 281 2.93 13.58 25.01
CA SER A 281 4.10 13.40 24.15
C SER A 281 4.10 12.02 23.49
N LEU A 282 4.50 11.98 22.22
CA LEU A 282 4.74 10.75 21.49
C LEU A 282 6.24 10.47 21.43
N SER A 283 6.60 9.18 21.52
CA SER A 283 7.98 8.71 21.37
C SER A 283 8.00 7.34 20.71
N GLY A 284 9.18 6.89 20.29
CA GLY A 284 9.39 5.61 19.64
C GLY A 284 9.50 5.71 18.13
N THR A 285 9.27 4.61 17.44
CA THR A 285 9.41 4.50 15.98
C THR A 285 8.13 3.98 15.36
N TRP A 286 7.67 4.65 14.31
CA TRP A 286 6.65 4.16 13.41
C TRP A 286 7.31 3.41 12.26
N GLU A 287 6.99 2.13 12.14
CA GLU A 287 7.50 1.29 11.05
C GLU A 287 6.51 1.22 9.89
N LYS A 288 7.03 1.06 8.67
CA LYS A 288 6.18 0.78 7.50
C LYS A 288 5.40 -0.52 7.70
N ASN A 289 4.23 -0.60 7.08
CA ASN A 289 3.35 -1.77 7.12
C ASN A 289 2.90 -2.12 8.56
N LYS A 290 2.75 -1.11 9.42
CA LYS A 290 2.20 -1.27 10.77
C LYS A 290 0.93 -0.46 10.95
N ASN A 291 0.01 -1.04 11.70
CA ASN A 291 -1.16 -0.39 12.22
C ASN A 291 -0.92 -0.12 13.72
N ILE A 292 -0.96 1.14 14.10
CA ILE A 292 -0.75 1.58 15.48
C ILE A 292 -2.04 2.20 16.00
N ARG A 293 -2.59 1.59 17.03
CA ARG A 293 -3.73 2.15 17.77
C ARG A 293 -3.25 2.76 19.07
N TYR A 294 -3.47 4.04 19.24
CA TYR A 294 -3.23 4.74 20.49
C TYR A 294 -4.46 4.69 21.39
N ILE A 295 -4.33 4.09 22.56
CA ILE A 295 -5.35 4.08 23.60
C ILE A 295 -5.08 5.24 24.55
N LEU A 296 -5.96 6.23 24.54
CA LEU A 296 -5.89 7.44 25.35
C LEU A 296 -6.69 7.21 26.64
N GLU A 297 -6.04 7.13 27.80
CA GLU A 297 -6.72 7.05 29.11
C GLU A 297 -7.14 8.47 29.49
N LEU A 298 -8.44 8.77 29.40
CA LEU A 298 -8.99 10.11 29.61
C LEU A 298 -9.44 10.26 31.06
N PRO A 299 -8.78 11.11 31.88
CA PRO A 299 -9.22 11.41 33.23
C PRO A 299 -10.51 12.24 33.24
N THR A 300 -11.22 12.20 34.37
CA THR A 300 -12.44 13.01 34.59
C THR A 300 -12.16 14.40 35.15
N ASP A 301 -10.91 14.75 35.38
CA ASP A 301 -10.43 15.97 35.97
C ASP A 301 -9.23 16.56 35.23
N ALA A 302 -8.54 17.49 35.80
CA ALA A 302 -7.39 18.18 35.21
C ALA A 302 -6.09 17.33 35.19
N LYS A 303 -6.11 16.05 35.61
CA LYS A 303 -4.94 15.18 35.57
C LYS A 303 -4.45 14.94 34.14
N GLU A 304 -3.27 14.39 34.02
CA GLU A 304 -2.64 14.08 32.73
C GLU A 304 -3.34 12.90 32.03
N VAL A 305 -3.41 12.96 30.70
CA VAL A 305 -3.80 11.85 29.84
C VAL A 305 -2.63 10.87 29.77
N LYS A 306 -2.91 9.58 29.95
CA LYS A 306 -1.94 8.51 29.72
C LYS A 306 -2.15 7.91 28.35
N LEU A 307 -1.07 7.41 27.75
CA LEU A 307 -1.03 6.88 26.42
C LEU A 307 -0.49 5.44 26.44
N THR A 308 -1.21 4.54 25.80
CA THR A 308 -0.76 3.16 25.57
C THR A 308 -0.82 2.86 24.08
N PRO A 309 0.33 2.68 23.38
CA PRO A 309 0.33 2.26 22.00
C PRO A 309 0.06 0.75 21.91
N LYS A 310 -0.78 0.36 20.96
CA LYS A 310 -0.97 -1.03 20.54
C LYS A 310 -0.51 -1.13 19.09
N VAL A 311 0.57 -1.90 18.86
CA VAL A 311 1.15 -2.08 17.54
C VAL A 311 0.75 -3.45 16.99
N ASN A 312 0.10 -3.46 15.85
CA ASN A 312 -0.25 -4.67 15.12
C ASN A 312 0.47 -4.67 13.77
N THR A 313 0.70 -5.86 13.20
CA THR A 313 0.95 -5.94 11.77
C THR A 313 -0.30 -5.46 11.05
N TRP A 314 -0.16 -4.84 9.88
CA TRP A 314 -1.29 -4.34 9.09
C TRP A 314 -2.38 -5.42 8.87
N GLU A 315 -2.02 -6.68 8.97
CA GLU A 315 -2.84 -7.86 8.69
C GLU A 315 -3.80 -8.30 9.82
N ASN A 316 -3.65 -7.79 11.06
CA ASN A 316 -4.23 -8.42 12.26
C ASN A 316 -5.30 -7.61 13.02
N GLU A 317 -5.87 -6.54 12.48
CA GLU A 317 -7.04 -5.93 13.13
C GLU A 317 -8.34 -6.67 12.79
N THR A 318 -8.65 -7.73 13.54
CA THR A 318 -10.02 -8.21 13.63
C THR A 318 -10.85 -7.25 14.47
N ASN A 319 -12.02 -6.85 13.94
CA ASN A 319 -12.98 -6.03 14.66
C ASN A 319 -13.29 -6.61 16.05
N ASN A 320 -13.37 -5.72 17.03
CA ASN A 320 -14.21 -5.77 18.23
C ASN A 320 -13.76 -6.57 19.45
N ASN A 321 -12.56 -7.09 19.58
CA ASN A 321 -12.13 -7.47 20.94
C ASN A 321 -10.61 -7.28 21.06
N ILE A 322 -10.23 -6.32 21.87
CA ILE A 322 -8.87 -6.23 22.38
C ILE A 322 -8.67 -7.42 23.31
N ASN A 323 -8.12 -8.51 22.81
CA ASN A 323 -7.70 -9.60 23.67
C ASN A 323 -6.57 -9.12 24.57
N LYS A 324 -6.70 -9.36 25.87
CA LYS A 324 -5.71 -9.04 26.90
C LYS A 324 -4.29 -9.58 26.62
N ASP A 325 -4.19 -10.60 25.76
CA ASP A 325 -2.94 -11.33 25.48
C ASP A 325 -2.07 -10.66 24.41
N ASP A 326 -2.58 -9.61 23.72
CA ASP A 326 -1.85 -8.92 22.65
C ASP A 326 -1.06 -7.66 23.12
N VAL A 327 -1.12 -7.34 24.40
CA VAL A 327 -0.37 -6.20 24.96
C VAL A 327 1.07 -6.62 25.19
N LYS A 328 1.93 -6.45 24.19
CA LYS A 328 3.37 -6.41 24.43
C LYS A 328 3.74 -5.06 25.01
N ASP A 329 4.13 -5.09 26.26
CA ASP A 329 4.70 -3.95 26.98
C ASP A 329 5.99 -3.51 26.26
N VAL A 330 5.98 -2.33 25.62
CA VAL A 330 7.15 -1.77 24.93
C VAL A 330 7.83 -0.75 25.85
N THR A 331 7.93 -1.08 27.12
CA THR A 331 8.80 -0.39 28.06
C THR A 331 10.05 -1.24 28.34
N LYS A 332 11.03 -1.17 27.42
CA LYS A 332 12.47 -1.36 27.73
C LYS A 332 13.31 -0.65 26.71
#